data_baa9defb83f7043b1d57841f7eafef2a
#
_entry.id   baa9defb83f7043b1d57841f7eafef2a
#
_cell.length_a   1.000
_cell.length_b   1.000
_cell.length_c   1.000
_cell.angle_alpha   90.00
_cell.angle_beta   90.00
_cell.angle_gamma   90.00
#
_symmetry.space_group_name_H-M   'P 1'
#
loop_
_entity.id
_entity.type
_entity.pdbx_description
1 polymer ?
#
loop_
_entity_poly.entity_id
_entity_poly.type
_entity_poly.pdbx_seq_one_letter_code
_entity_poly.pdbx_strand_id
1 'polypeptide(L)' 'DQMAEKMYSLAKLQEGFLGFKSVRQQLWITISYWESLSHIKNWKNNFEHREAQTKGMNLWHEAYEVEICIVDRKYTFN' A
#
# COMPACT_ATOMS: atom_id res chain seq x y z
N ASP A 1 9.98 2.19 -7.86
CA ASP A 1 9.94 1.07 -8.77
C ASP A 1 8.51 0.89 -9.27
N GLN A 2 8.33 0.03 -10.27
CA GLN A 2 7.04 -0.10 -10.94
C GLN A 2 5.94 -0.55 -10.01
N MET A 3 6.25 -1.43 -9.08
CA MET A 3 5.26 -1.92 -8.13
C MET A 3 4.77 -0.82 -7.21
N ALA A 4 5.69 -0.03 -6.66
CA ALA A 4 5.34 1.06 -5.78
C ALA A 4 4.51 2.12 -6.51
N GLU A 5 4.92 2.45 -7.73
CA GLU A 5 4.19 3.43 -8.54
C GLU A 5 2.79 2.96 -8.85
N LYS A 6 2.65 1.68 -9.18
CA LYS A 6 1.35 1.10 -9.46
C LYS A 6 0.47 1.10 -8.23
N MET A 7 1.00 0.70 -7.08
CA MET A 7 0.25 0.71 -5.84
C MET A 7 -0.22 2.11 -5.48
N TYR A 8 0.68 3.10 -5.58
CA TYR A 8 0.33 4.47 -5.28
C TYR A 8 -0.75 5.00 -6.22
N SER A 9 -0.59 4.74 -7.52
CA SER A 9 -1.54 5.22 -8.53
C SER A 9 -2.94 4.68 -8.29
N LEU A 10 -3.04 3.43 -7.85
CA LEU A 10 -4.34 2.83 -7.57
C LEU A 10 -4.88 3.28 -6.20
N ALA A 11 -4.00 3.37 -5.21
CA ALA A 11 -4.41 3.74 -3.85
C ALA A 11 -4.99 5.14 -3.78
N LYS A 12 -4.39 6.09 -4.48
CA LYS A 12 -4.84 7.49 -4.40
C LYS A 12 -6.23 7.70 -4.97
N LEU A 13 -6.73 6.74 -5.74
CA LEU A 13 -8.08 6.79 -6.27
C LEU A 13 -9.11 6.20 -5.32
N GLN A 14 -8.67 5.58 -4.25
CA GLN A 14 -9.57 4.90 -3.33
C GLN A 14 -10.10 5.84 -2.26
N GLU A 15 -11.34 5.60 -1.87
CA GLU A 15 -11.94 6.33 -0.76
C GLU A 15 -11.19 6.04 0.52
N GLY A 16 -10.97 7.06 1.33
CA GLY A 16 -10.31 6.92 2.61
C GLY A 16 -8.79 6.99 2.56
N PHE A 17 -8.20 7.15 1.38
CA PHE A 17 -6.76 7.26 1.25
C PHE A 17 -6.26 8.59 1.83
N LEU A 18 -5.27 8.53 2.72
CA LEU A 18 -4.73 9.72 3.38
C LEU A 18 -3.30 10.04 2.98
N GLY A 19 -2.51 9.06 2.64
CA GLY A 19 -1.12 9.33 2.29
C GLY A 19 -0.30 8.07 2.03
N PHE A 20 0.92 8.27 1.57
CA PHE A 20 1.75 7.18 1.11
C PHE A 20 3.22 7.55 1.28
N LYS A 21 4.01 6.64 1.83
CA LYS A 21 5.44 6.81 1.96
C LYS A 21 6.14 5.53 1.52
N SER A 22 7.28 5.67 0.85
CA SER A 22 8.03 4.53 0.40
C SER A 22 9.52 4.77 0.61
N VAL A 23 10.20 3.77 1.16
CA VAL A 23 11.63 3.80 1.38
C VAL A 23 12.22 2.52 0.81
N ARG A 24 13.32 2.67 0.07
CA ARG A 24 13.99 1.52 -0.48
C ARG A 24 15.49 1.63 -0.22
N GLN A 25 16.02 0.60 0.41
CA GLN A 25 17.44 0.38 0.56
C GLN A 25 17.68 -1.10 0.31
N GLN A 26 18.18 -1.82 1.30
CA GLN A 26 18.23 -3.28 1.20
C GLN A 26 16.85 -3.89 1.28
N LEU A 27 15.99 -3.27 2.08
CA LEU A 27 14.61 -3.64 2.24
C LEU A 27 13.74 -2.53 1.69
N TRP A 28 12.64 -2.92 1.06
CA TRP A 28 11.68 -1.96 0.53
C TRP A 28 10.46 -1.92 1.44
N ILE A 29 10.17 -0.74 1.96
CA ILE A 29 9.06 -0.53 2.87
C ILE A 29 8.13 0.51 2.28
N THR A 30 6.86 0.16 2.19
CA THR A 30 5.82 1.07 1.74
C THR A 30 4.78 1.20 2.84
N ILE A 31 4.42 2.43 3.18
CA ILE A 31 3.42 2.72 4.18
C ILE A 31 2.31 3.52 3.53
N SER A 32 1.09 3.05 3.63
CA SER A 32 -0.08 3.79 3.19
C SER A 32 -0.96 4.11 4.39
N TYR A 33 -1.57 5.28 4.36
CA TYR A 33 -2.39 5.79 5.46
C TYR A 33 -3.85 5.86 5.00
N TRP A 34 -4.75 5.42 5.88
CA TRP A 34 -6.15 5.29 5.55
C TRP A 34 -7.03 5.75 6.70
N GLU A 35 -8.24 6.20 6.38
CA GLU A 35 -9.18 6.69 7.39
C GLU A 35 -9.67 5.58 8.32
N SER A 36 -9.83 4.36 7.81
CA SER A 36 -10.38 3.29 8.62
C SER A 36 -9.91 1.93 8.14
N LEU A 37 -10.12 0.92 8.98
CA LEU A 37 -9.79 -0.46 8.65
C LEU A 37 -10.62 -0.97 7.47
N SER A 38 -11.85 -0.54 7.35
CA SER A 38 -12.69 -0.96 6.21
C SER A 38 -12.17 -0.41 4.90
N HIS A 39 -11.60 0.80 4.89
CA HIS A 39 -10.97 1.35 3.70
C HIS A 39 -9.73 0.55 3.31
N ILE A 40 -8.97 0.09 4.29
CA ILE A 40 -7.80 -0.75 4.03
C ILE A 40 -8.24 -2.07 3.40
N LYS A 41 -9.27 -2.67 3.93
CA LYS A 41 -9.79 -3.94 3.41
C LYS A 41 -10.24 -3.80 1.96
N ASN A 42 -10.98 -2.72 1.67
CA ASN A 42 -11.43 -2.46 0.31
C ASN A 42 -10.27 -2.23 -0.64
N TRP A 43 -9.27 -1.47 -0.20
CA TRP A 43 -8.07 -1.24 -0.99
C TRP A 43 -7.34 -2.54 -1.30
N LYS A 44 -7.12 -3.36 -0.29
CA LYS A 44 -6.40 -4.60 -0.45
C LYS A 44 -7.10 -5.52 -1.45
N ASN A 45 -8.42 -5.68 -1.30
CA ASN A 45 -9.20 -6.52 -2.19
C ASN A 45 -9.15 -6.01 -3.62
N ASN A 46 -9.25 -4.71 -3.80
CA ASN A 46 -9.22 -4.07 -5.11
C ASN A 46 -7.88 -4.30 -5.80
N PHE A 47 -6.80 -4.09 -5.05
CA PHE A 47 -5.46 -4.24 -5.59
C PHE A 47 -5.20 -5.68 -6.02
N GLU A 48 -5.52 -6.64 -5.16
CA GLU A 48 -5.31 -8.05 -5.45
C GLU A 48 -6.12 -8.50 -6.65
N HIS A 49 -7.35 -8.02 -6.76
CA HIS A 49 -8.22 -8.35 -7.87
C HIS A 49 -7.65 -7.83 -9.19
N ARG A 50 -7.18 -6.60 -9.20
CA ARG A 50 -6.58 -6.03 -10.40
C ARG A 50 -5.30 -6.74 -10.81
N GLU A 51 -4.48 -7.11 -9.86
CA GLU A 51 -3.26 -7.84 -10.15
C GLU A 51 -3.56 -9.20 -10.78
N ALA A 52 -4.58 -9.88 -10.27
CA ALA A 52 -4.99 -11.15 -10.84
C ALA A 52 -5.48 -10.98 -12.28
N GLN A 53 -6.24 -9.91 -12.54
CA GLN A 53 -6.79 -9.67 -13.87
C GLN A 53 -5.72 -9.32 -14.90
N THR A 54 -4.72 -8.58 -14.51
CA THR A 54 -3.68 -8.12 -15.44
C THR A 54 -2.60 -9.16 -15.65
N LYS A 55 -2.70 -10.30 -14.99
CA LYS A 55 -1.65 -11.31 -15.00
C LYS A 55 -0.32 -10.74 -14.54
N GLY A 56 -0.38 -9.67 -13.79
CA GLY A 56 0.79 -9.09 -13.15
C GLY A 56 1.32 -9.92 -12.02
N MET A 57 0.95 -11.18 -12.02
CA MET A 57 1.32 -12.10 -10.96
C MET A 57 2.80 -12.29 -10.80
N ASN A 58 3.56 -11.90 -11.79
CA ASN A 58 5.01 -11.91 -11.65
C ASN A 58 5.47 -11.06 -10.48
N LEU A 59 4.65 -10.11 -10.07
CA LEU A 59 4.94 -9.28 -8.92
C LEU A 59 4.83 -10.05 -7.61
N TRP A 60 4.14 -11.18 -7.64
CA TRP A 60 3.92 -11.99 -6.45
C TRP A 60 5.00 -13.05 -6.25
N HIS A 61 5.99 -13.10 -7.15
CA HIS A 61 7.09 -14.05 -7.00
C HIS A 61 8.02 -13.68 -5.86
N GLU A 62 8.05 -12.42 -5.50
CA GLU A 62 8.86 -11.98 -4.39
C GLU A 62 8.07 -12.07 -3.10
N ALA A 63 8.74 -12.51 -2.05
CA ALA A 63 8.12 -12.56 -0.74
C ALA A 63 7.85 -11.13 -0.25
N TYR A 64 6.69 -10.92 0.34
CA TYR A 64 6.37 -9.65 0.96
C TYR A 64 5.56 -9.89 2.23
N GLU A 65 5.55 -8.90 3.08
CA GLU A 65 4.86 -8.96 4.35
C GLU A 65 4.02 -7.72 4.52
N VAL A 66 2.80 -7.88 4.99
CA VAL A 66 1.88 -6.78 5.23
C VAL A 66 1.54 -6.72 6.70
N GLU A 67 1.73 -5.56 7.30
CA GLU A 67 1.31 -5.32 8.66
C GLU A 67 0.31 -4.17 8.66
N ILE A 68 -0.77 -4.34 9.42
CA ILE A 68 -1.80 -3.31 9.55
C ILE A 68 -1.72 -2.78 10.96
N CYS A 69 -1.43 -1.48 11.08
CA CYS A 69 -1.16 -0.85 12.34
C CYS A 69 -2.03 0.37 12.53
N ILE A 70 -2.26 0.71 13.79
CA ILE A 70 -2.97 1.95 14.13
C ILE A 70 -1.93 2.94 14.63
N VAL A 71 -1.93 4.14 14.06
CA VAL A 71 -1.06 5.21 14.56
C VAL A 71 -1.70 5.80 15.81
N ASP A 72 -1.11 5.48 16.95
CA ASP A 72 -1.60 6.01 18.22
C ASP A 72 -1.30 7.49 18.34
N ARG A 73 -0.07 7.87 18.02
CA ARG A 73 0.41 9.25 18.12
C ARG A 73 1.42 9.54 17.03
N LYS A 74 1.49 10.81 16.66
CA LYS A 74 2.47 11.26 15.69
C LYS A 74 3.09 12.57 16.21
N TYR A 75 4.40 12.64 16.21
CA TYR A 75 5.14 13.84 16.58
C TYR A 75 6.02 14.26 15.42
N THR A 76 6.05 15.55 15.16
CA THR A 76 6.89 16.12 14.12
C THR A 76 7.79 17.18 14.73
N PHE A 77 9.07 17.08 14.49
CA PHE A 77 10.07 18.01 15.02
C PHE A 77 10.76 18.70 13.85
N ASN A 78 10.76 20.02 13.86
CA ASN A 78 11.38 20.82 12.81
C ASN A 78 12.57 21.58 13.35
#